data_c036af1a14e98acd694299a0918b3afe
#
_entry.id   c036af1a14e98acd694299a0918b3afe
#
_cell.length_a   1.000
_cell.length_b   1.000
_cell.length_c   1.000
_cell.angle_alpha   90.00
_cell.angle_beta   90.00
_cell.angle_gamma   90.00
#
_symmetry.space_group_name_H-M   'P 1'
#
loop_
_entity.id
_entity.type
_entity.pdbx_description
1 polymer ?
#
loop_
_entity_poly.entity_id
_entity_poly.type
_entity_poly.pdbx_seq_one_letter_code
_entity_poly.pdbx_strand_id
1 'polypeptide(L)'
;QTYSRKGKTALRKQSGYAHAKQFKRARKQTKSLKTYLGRVSRDIERKAGVIDQELKGLLDLTHRLLAQSKHDKNKLYSIHEPDVECISKGKIHKRYEFGCKVGIATTAKENWAVASLAFHGNAYDGHTLKQTIEQVTRITGTTPRQAACDLGYRGHNYEGSCAVLIANRYRKSIPASLKRWWKRRSAVEPVIGHMKHEHGMERNRLKGKAGDILNAILSACGYNMRKLLRAIARFFAPFFYWLLALWKSPKLLPA
;
A
#
# COMPACT_ATOMS: atom_id res chain seq x y z
N GLN A 1 15.30 29.99 21.09
CA GLN A 1 14.69 29.04 22.03
C GLN A 1 14.18 27.81 21.26
N THR A 2 14.70 26.63 21.59
CA THR A 2 14.23 25.40 20.93
C THR A 2 13.00 24.82 21.62
N TYR A 3 11.98 24.42 20.82
CA TYR A 3 10.78 23.76 21.31
C TYR A 3 10.84 22.22 21.19
N SER A 4 11.97 21.65 20.78
CA SER A 4 12.11 20.21 20.51
C SER A 4 11.64 19.35 21.70
N ARG A 5 12.13 19.62 22.92
CA ARG A 5 11.77 18.87 24.14
C ARG A 5 10.28 19.03 24.50
N LYS A 6 9.79 20.28 24.46
CA LYS A 6 8.37 20.59 24.73
C LYS A 6 7.45 19.97 23.68
N GLY A 7 7.86 20.03 22.40
CA GLY A 7 7.12 19.43 21.29
C GLY A 7 7.00 17.90 21.43
N LYS A 8 8.11 17.20 21.69
CA LYS A 8 8.09 15.75 21.94
C LYS A 8 7.16 15.35 23.09
N THR A 9 7.21 16.11 24.19
CA THR A 9 6.33 15.88 25.35
C THR A 9 4.86 16.11 25.01
N ALA A 10 4.55 17.19 24.31
CA ALA A 10 3.17 17.51 23.90
C ALA A 10 2.63 16.47 22.90
N LEU A 11 3.45 15.99 21.95
CA LEU A 11 3.08 14.94 21.01
C LEU A 11 2.76 13.63 21.72
N ARG A 12 3.61 13.20 22.67
CA ARG A 12 3.36 11.99 23.48
C ARG A 12 2.05 12.07 24.25
N LYS A 13 1.80 13.21 24.91
CA LYS A 13 0.54 13.46 25.64
C LYS A 13 -0.66 13.48 24.69
N GLN A 14 -0.54 14.12 23.53
CA GLN A 14 -1.60 14.17 22.52
C GLN A 14 -1.99 12.76 22.05
N SER A 15 -1.01 11.94 21.70
CA SER A 15 -1.22 10.57 21.26
C SER A 15 -1.87 9.71 22.35
N GLY A 16 -1.39 9.78 23.59
CA GLY A 16 -1.97 9.05 24.72
C GLY A 16 -3.43 9.45 25.01
N TYR A 17 -3.72 10.76 25.00
CA TYR A 17 -5.11 11.23 25.18
C TYR A 17 -6.02 10.85 24.01
N ALA A 18 -5.53 10.88 22.78
CA ALA A 18 -6.30 10.46 21.62
C ALA A 18 -6.63 8.96 21.67
N HIS A 19 -5.67 8.11 22.03
CA HIS A 19 -5.86 6.68 22.22
C HIS A 19 -6.88 6.38 23.33
N ALA A 20 -6.80 7.11 24.45
CA ALA A 20 -7.74 7.02 25.56
C ALA A 20 -9.10 7.70 25.28
N LYS A 21 -9.37 8.14 24.04
CA LYS A 21 -10.59 8.86 23.61
C LYS A 21 -10.87 10.17 24.38
N GLN A 22 -9.87 10.73 25.07
CA GLN A 22 -9.96 12.02 25.78
C GLN A 22 -9.72 13.19 24.83
N PHE A 23 -10.62 13.37 23.87
CA PHE A 23 -10.43 14.29 22.73
C PHE A 23 -10.26 15.77 23.13
N LYS A 24 -10.89 16.23 24.22
CA LYS A 24 -10.68 17.61 24.71
C LYS A 24 -9.22 17.85 25.13
N ARG A 25 -8.64 16.91 25.87
CA ARG A 25 -7.22 16.97 26.30
C ARG A 25 -6.27 16.82 25.11
N ALA A 26 -6.56 15.91 24.19
CA ALA A 26 -5.79 15.75 22.95
C ALA A 26 -5.77 17.04 22.13
N ARG A 27 -6.91 17.72 21.93
CA ARG A 27 -7.01 19.00 21.20
C ARG A 27 -6.16 20.11 21.87
N LYS A 28 -6.13 20.18 23.21
CA LYS A 28 -5.30 21.13 23.93
C LYS A 28 -3.81 20.95 23.59
N GLN A 29 -3.33 19.69 23.54
CA GLN A 29 -1.96 19.40 23.15
C GLN A 29 -1.69 19.73 21.68
N THR A 30 -2.63 19.43 20.78
CA THR A 30 -2.54 19.80 19.36
C THR A 30 -2.43 21.31 19.19
N LYS A 31 -3.21 22.12 19.95
CA LYS A 31 -3.10 23.57 19.94
C LYS A 31 -1.71 24.04 20.39
N SER A 32 -1.16 23.45 21.46
CA SER A 32 0.20 23.76 21.93
C SER A 32 1.25 23.44 20.84
N LEU A 33 1.13 22.28 20.15
CA LEU A 33 2.03 21.91 19.05
C LEU A 33 1.96 22.92 17.90
N LYS A 34 0.75 23.31 17.47
CA LYS A 34 0.57 24.38 16.46
C LYS A 34 1.19 25.70 16.90
N THR A 35 1.04 26.07 18.16
CA THR A 35 1.66 27.31 18.72
C THR A 35 3.19 27.23 18.65
N TYR A 36 3.80 26.11 19.05
CA TYR A 36 5.26 25.96 19.00
C TYR A 36 5.77 26.00 17.54
N LEU A 37 5.11 25.29 16.65
CA LEU A 37 5.47 25.27 15.23
C LEU A 37 5.38 26.68 14.62
N GLY A 38 4.27 27.39 14.82
CA GLY A 38 4.10 28.74 14.30
C GLY A 38 5.08 29.79 14.91
N ARG A 39 5.53 29.60 16.15
CA ARG A 39 6.58 30.44 16.73
C ARG A 39 7.92 30.21 16.07
N VAL A 40 8.29 28.93 15.84
CA VAL A 40 9.55 28.58 15.18
C VAL A 40 9.55 29.07 13.73
N SER A 41 8.45 28.88 13.00
CA SER A 41 8.30 29.36 11.63
C SER A 41 8.53 30.87 11.51
N ARG A 42 7.81 31.67 12.30
CA ARG A 42 7.98 33.15 12.33
C ARG A 42 9.36 33.60 12.82
N ASP A 43 10.01 32.84 13.70
CA ASP A 43 11.36 33.16 14.16
C ASP A 43 12.40 32.91 13.07
N ILE A 44 12.24 31.85 12.30
CA ILE A 44 13.07 31.56 11.11
C ILE A 44 12.89 32.67 10.07
N GLU A 45 11.67 33.00 9.69
CA GLU A 45 11.37 34.03 8.67
C GLU A 45 11.94 35.41 9.06
N ARG A 46 11.91 35.73 10.34
CA ARG A 46 12.43 37.00 10.83
C ARG A 46 13.96 37.07 10.88
N LYS A 47 14.62 35.90 11.14
CA LYS A 47 16.07 35.85 11.38
C LYS A 47 16.88 35.38 10.18
N ALA A 48 16.27 34.63 9.28
CA ALA A 48 16.96 34.16 8.07
C ALA A 48 17.08 35.32 7.10
N GLY A 49 18.34 35.75 6.83
CA GLY A 49 18.60 36.81 5.86
C GLY A 49 18.31 36.37 4.42
N VAL A 50 18.79 35.20 4.02
CA VAL A 50 18.51 34.57 2.74
C VAL A 50 17.89 33.21 3.01
N ILE A 51 16.72 32.96 2.44
CA ILE A 51 16.00 31.69 2.53
C ILE A 51 16.21 30.96 1.21
N ASP A 52 16.86 29.80 1.25
CA ASP A 52 17.02 28.96 0.07
C ASP A 52 15.68 28.30 -0.34
N GLN A 53 15.65 27.71 -1.52
CA GLN A 53 14.44 27.12 -2.10
C GLN A 53 13.90 25.96 -1.26
N GLU A 54 14.78 25.18 -0.62
CA GLU A 54 14.39 24.03 0.20
C GLU A 54 13.70 24.49 1.50
N LEU A 55 14.31 25.44 2.20
CA LEU A 55 13.74 26.02 3.42
C LEU A 55 12.42 26.75 3.14
N LYS A 56 12.33 27.47 2.01
CA LYS A 56 11.08 28.10 1.56
C LYS A 56 9.98 27.06 1.37
N GLY A 57 10.25 25.95 0.68
CA GLY A 57 9.29 24.87 0.50
C GLY A 57 8.80 24.28 1.83
N LEU A 58 9.71 24.10 2.81
CA LEU A 58 9.34 23.63 4.16
C LEU A 58 8.47 24.64 4.92
N LEU A 59 8.75 25.94 4.79
CA LEU A 59 7.94 26.99 5.39
C LEU A 59 6.54 27.05 4.78
N ASP A 60 6.41 26.93 3.46
CA ASP A 60 5.12 26.89 2.76
C ASP A 60 4.27 25.68 3.21
N LEU A 61 4.87 24.50 3.31
CA LEU A 61 4.21 23.30 3.87
C LEU A 61 3.81 23.49 5.33
N THR A 62 4.65 24.17 6.11
CA THR A 62 4.38 24.48 7.52
C THR A 62 3.18 25.43 7.65
N HIS A 63 3.12 26.47 6.83
CA HIS A 63 1.98 27.42 6.81
C HIS A 63 0.69 26.72 6.40
N ARG A 64 0.74 25.88 5.37
CA ARG A 64 -0.40 25.06 4.96
C ARG A 64 -0.88 24.14 6.09
N LEU A 65 0.05 23.47 6.82
CA LEU A 65 -0.29 22.63 7.97
C LEU A 65 -0.91 23.42 9.13
N LEU A 66 -0.42 24.64 9.40
CA LEU A 66 -0.94 25.50 10.46
C LEU A 66 -2.34 26.02 10.14
N ALA A 67 -2.57 26.40 8.88
CA ALA A 67 -3.85 26.94 8.41
C ALA A 67 -4.96 25.88 8.35
N GLN A 68 -4.61 24.62 8.02
CA GLN A 68 -5.62 23.59 7.77
C GLN A 68 -6.47 23.22 8.98
N SER A 69 -7.74 22.97 8.74
CA SER A 69 -8.75 22.52 9.69
C SER A 69 -9.17 21.06 9.47
N LYS A 70 -9.99 20.51 10.37
CA LYS A 70 -10.44 19.11 10.30
C LYS A 70 -11.26 18.80 9.03
N HIS A 71 -12.02 19.78 8.55
CA HIS A 71 -13.00 19.57 7.47
C HIS A 71 -12.54 20.09 6.11
N ASP A 72 -11.33 20.63 6.01
CA ASP A 72 -10.81 21.11 4.75
C ASP A 72 -10.64 19.99 3.72
N LYS A 73 -10.86 20.34 2.47
CA LYS A 73 -10.47 19.52 1.31
C LYS A 73 -8.96 19.63 1.09
N ASN A 74 -8.34 18.66 0.46
CA ASN A 74 -6.91 18.68 0.10
C ASN A 74 -5.95 18.94 1.29
N LYS A 75 -6.20 18.31 2.42
CA LYS A 75 -5.34 18.42 3.59
C LYS A 75 -3.96 17.82 3.35
N LEU A 76 -2.97 18.45 3.98
CA LEU A 76 -1.64 17.87 4.10
C LEU A 76 -1.65 16.81 5.21
N TYR A 77 -1.39 15.55 4.86
CA TYR A 77 -1.34 14.44 5.81
C TYR A 77 0.08 14.07 6.23
N SER A 78 1.08 14.39 5.38
CA SER A 78 2.49 14.19 5.66
C SER A 78 3.30 15.37 5.12
N ILE A 79 4.30 15.83 5.89
CA ILE A 79 5.28 16.82 5.40
C ILE A 79 6.32 16.15 4.52
N HIS A 80 6.67 14.89 4.81
CA HIS A 80 7.66 14.12 4.06
C HIS A 80 7.15 13.67 2.69
N GLU A 81 5.83 13.53 2.56
CA GLU A 81 5.14 13.12 1.33
C GLU A 81 3.84 13.93 1.21
N PRO A 82 3.92 15.15 0.65
CA PRO A 82 2.76 16.05 0.57
C PRO A 82 1.61 15.51 -0.30
N ASP A 83 1.90 14.62 -1.25
CA ASP A 83 0.94 14.02 -2.17
C ASP A 83 0.17 12.82 -1.56
N VAL A 84 0.46 12.47 -0.30
CA VAL A 84 -0.25 11.38 0.39
C VAL A 84 -1.74 11.67 0.48
N GLU A 85 -2.53 10.71 0.02
CA GLU A 85 -3.98 10.74 0.07
C GLU A 85 -4.54 10.04 1.31
N CYS A 86 -5.75 10.43 1.72
CA CYS A 86 -6.48 9.79 2.79
C CYS A 86 -7.64 8.98 2.22
N ILE A 87 -7.56 7.67 2.32
CA ILE A 87 -8.55 6.73 1.80
C ILE A 87 -9.44 6.25 2.94
N SER A 88 -10.75 6.50 2.85
CA SER A 88 -11.72 5.96 3.81
C SER A 88 -12.09 4.52 3.47
N LYS A 89 -11.87 3.59 4.39
CA LYS A 89 -12.15 2.15 4.22
C LYS A 89 -13.47 1.69 4.79
N GLY A 90 -14.21 2.53 5.48
CA GLY A 90 -15.47 2.14 6.12
C GLY A 90 -15.34 1.07 7.22
N LYS A 91 -14.13 0.64 7.58
CA LYS A 91 -13.89 -0.35 8.63
C LYS A 91 -13.87 0.32 10.01
N ILE A 92 -14.54 -0.27 10.99
CA ILE A 92 -14.66 0.29 12.36
C ILE A 92 -13.28 0.47 13.01
N HIS A 93 -12.38 -0.51 12.88
CA HIS A 93 -11.07 -0.49 13.55
C HIS A 93 -10.00 0.31 12.81
N LYS A 94 -10.05 0.38 11.47
CA LYS A 94 -9.08 1.12 10.65
C LYS A 94 -9.84 1.93 9.60
N ARG A 95 -10.35 3.08 10.05
CA ARG A 95 -11.24 3.93 9.25
C ARG A 95 -10.55 4.58 8.07
N TYR A 96 -9.29 4.94 8.22
CA TYR A 96 -8.51 5.66 7.22
C TYR A 96 -7.22 4.91 6.93
N GLU A 97 -6.84 4.85 5.68
CA GLU A 97 -5.53 4.47 5.19
C GLU A 97 -4.91 5.67 4.46
N PHE A 98 -3.59 5.81 4.56
CA PHE A 98 -2.84 6.90 3.93
C PHE A 98 -1.95 6.31 2.85
N GLY A 99 -1.88 6.97 1.70
CA GLY A 99 -1.15 6.53 0.52
C GLY A 99 -2.03 6.56 -0.72
N CYS A 100 -1.57 5.94 -1.81
CA CYS A 100 -2.34 5.77 -3.03
C CYS A 100 -3.05 4.41 -3.06
N LYS A 101 -4.05 4.25 -3.92
CA LYS A 101 -4.65 2.95 -4.22
C LYS A 101 -3.71 2.13 -5.09
N VAL A 102 -3.63 0.82 -4.84
CA VAL A 102 -2.87 -0.11 -5.68
C VAL A 102 -3.81 -1.18 -6.22
N GLY A 103 -3.94 -1.24 -7.54
CA GLY A 103 -4.63 -2.31 -8.27
C GLY A 103 -3.68 -3.48 -8.46
N ILE A 104 -4.09 -4.68 -8.07
CA ILE A 104 -3.30 -5.90 -8.18
C ILE A 104 -4.10 -6.95 -8.94
N ALA A 105 -3.47 -7.55 -9.95
CA ALA A 105 -4.01 -8.74 -10.61
C ALA A 105 -3.07 -9.93 -10.43
N THR A 106 -3.67 -11.11 -10.21
CA THR A 106 -2.94 -12.37 -10.05
C THR A 106 -3.47 -13.43 -11.00
N THR A 107 -2.61 -14.38 -11.39
CA THR A 107 -3.06 -15.55 -12.13
C THR A 107 -3.99 -16.42 -11.29
N ALA A 108 -5.01 -16.99 -11.91
CA ALA A 108 -6.07 -17.74 -11.23
C ALA A 108 -5.60 -19.04 -10.57
N LYS A 109 -4.65 -19.76 -11.17
CA LYS A 109 -4.18 -21.06 -10.65
C LYS A 109 -3.07 -20.91 -9.61
N GLU A 110 -2.07 -20.11 -9.92
CA GLU A 110 -0.82 -20.10 -9.18
C GLU A 110 -0.57 -18.80 -8.40
N ASN A 111 -1.46 -17.81 -8.53
CA ASN A 111 -1.35 -16.52 -7.83
C ASN A 111 -0.04 -15.76 -8.12
N TRP A 112 0.47 -15.80 -9.38
CA TRP A 112 1.53 -14.90 -9.80
C TRP A 112 0.97 -13.49 -9.91
N ALA A 113 1.65 -12.51 -9.38
CA ALA A 113 1.29 -11.12 -9.55
C ALA A 113 1.64 -10.68 -11.00
N VAL A 114 0.62 -10.41 -11.81
CA VAL A 114 0.75 -10.03 -13.23
C VAL A 114 0.35 -8.59 -13.51
N ALA A 115 -0.15 -7.89 -12.51
CA ALA A 115 -0.26 -6.43 -12.53
C ALA A 115 -0.15 -5.88 -11.11
N SER A 116 0.49 -4.70 -11.00
CA SER A 116 0.55 -3.90 -9.78
C SER A 116 0.70 -2.43 -10.17
N LEU A 117 -0.37 -1.65 -10.02
CA LEU A 117 -0.48 -0.26 -10.47
C LEU A 117 -0.89 0.64 -9.32
N ALA A 118 -0.16 1.75 -9.14
CA ALA A 118 -0.56 2.82 -8.23
C ALA A 118 -1.52 3.79 -8.92
N PHE A 119 -2.61 4.13 -8.23
CA PHE A 119 -3.65 5.07 -8.70
C PHE A 119 -3.78 6.21 -7.70
N HIS A 120 -3.59 7.43 -8.20
CA HIS A 120 -3.75 8.66 -7.44
C HIS A 120 -5.14 9.27 -7.65
N GLY A 121 -5.53 10.23 -6.78
CA GLY A 121 -6.82 10.90 -6.84
C GLY A 121 -7.95 10.08 -6.24
N ASN A 122 -7.65 9.07 -5.40
CA ASN A 122 -8.63 8.17 -4.80
C ASN A 122 -9.65 7.61 -5.82
N ALA A 123 -9.13 7.23 -7.01
CA ALA A 123 -9.93 6.74 -8.12
C ALA A 123 -10.93 5.66 -7.68
N TYR A 124 -12.12 5.65 -8.27
CA TYR A 124 -13.09 4.58 -8.07
C TYR A 124 -12.53 3.25 -8.61
N ASP A 125 -12.71 2.16 -7.87
CA ASP A 125 -12.08 0.88 -8.23
C ASP A 125 -12.44 0.41 -9.65
N GLY A 126 -13.71 0.60 -10.06
CA GLY A 126 -14.16 0.28 -11.41
C GLY A 126 -13.39 1.00 -12.52
N HIS A 127 -12.93 2.23 -12.29
CA HIS A 127 -12.16 3.00 -13.26
C HIS A 127 -10.70 2.55 -13.36
N THR A 128 -10.20 1.79 -12.39
CA THR A 128 -8.83 1.25 -12.41
C THR A 128 -8.72 -0.04 -13.22
N LEU A 129 -9.83 -0.66 -13.57
CA LEU A 129 -9.88 -1.99 -14.18
C LEU A 129 -9.23 -2.01 -15.57
N LYS A 130 -9.55 -1.03 -16.42
CA LYS A 130 -9.02 -0.94 -17.79
C LYS A 130 -7.49 -0.95 -17.79
N GLN A 131 -6.87 -0.04 -17.04
CA GLN A 131 -5.41 0.07 -16.96
C GLN A 131 -4.78 -1.19 -16.35
N THR A 132 -5.46 -1.83 -15.40
CA THR A 132 -4.98 -3.08 -14.79
C THR A 132 -4.98 -4.21 -15.82
N ILE A 133 -6.02 -4.37 -16.63
CA ILE A 133 -6.10 -5.38 -17.70
C ILE A 133 -5.06 -5.08 -18.79
N GLU A 134 -4.88 -3.82 -19.17
CA GLU A 134 -3.85 -3.38 -20.13
C GLU A 134 -2.45 -3.76 -19.63
N GLN A 135 -2.15 -3.56 -18.35
CA GLN A 135 -0.87 -3.99 -17.78
C GLN A 135 -0.71 -5.51 -17.81
N VAL A 136 -1.75 -6.26 -17.47
CA VAL A 136 -1.73 -7.74 -17.59
C VAL A 136 -1.41 -8.16 -19.02
N THR A 137 -2.09 -7.60 -19.99
CA THR A 137 -1.88 -7.87 -21.42
C THR A 137 -0.45 -7.56 -21.85
N ARG A 138 0.08 -6.41 -21.43
CA ARG A 138 1.46 -6.00 -21.73
C ARG A 138 2.50 -6.94 -21.14
N ILE A 139 2.30 -7.40 -19.90
CA ILE A 139 3.27 -8.27 -19.20
C ILE A 139 3.19 -9.71 -19.68
N THR A 140 1.99 -10.21 -19.96
CA THR A 140 1.78 -11.63 -20.32
C THR A 140 1.73 -11.88 -21.82
N GLY A 141 1.66 -10.82 -22.64
CA GLY A 141 1.46 -10.93 -24.08
C GLY A 141 0.05 -11.35 -24.48
N THR A 142 -0.87 -11.54 -23.54
CA THR A 142 -2.21 -12.08 -23.82
C THR A 142 -3.26 -11.38 -22.98
N THR A 143 -4.36 -10.92 -23.60
CA THR A 143 -5.50 -10.39 -22.88
C THR A 143 -6.23 -11.52 -22.14
N PRO A 144 -6.47 -11.40 -20.83
CA PRO A 144 -7.16 -12.41 -20.06
C PRO A 144 -8.60 -12.61 -20.58
N ARG A 145 -9.03 -13.87 -20.70
CA ARG A 145 -10.40 -14.17 -21.10
C ARG A 145 -11.42 -13.73 -20.05
N GLN A 146 -11.06 -13.83 -18.77
CA GLN A 146 -11.95 -13.52 -17.64
C GLN A 146 -11.15 -12.87 -16.51
N ALA A 147 -11.76 -11.91 -15.83
CA ALA A 147 -11.26 -11.26 -14.62
C ALA A 147 -12.29 -11.36 -13.51
N ALA A 148 -11.94 -12.02 -12.40
CA ALA A 148 -12.79 -12.10 -11.21
C ALA A 148 -12.48 -10.91 -10.29
N CYS A 149 -13.42 -9.98 -10.19
CA CYS A 149 -13.28 -8.72 -9.46
C CYS A 149 -14.12 -8.68 -8.17
N ASP A 150 -13.76 -7.78 -7.25
CA ASP A 150 -14.53 -7.52 -6.05
C ASP A 150 -15.76 -6.66 -6.35
N LEU A 151 -16.67 -6.55 -5.37
CA LEU A 151 -17.87 -5.70 -5.44
C LEU A 151 -17.55 -4.23 -5.69
N GLY A 152 -16.38 -3.76 -5.27
CA GLY A 152 -15.90 -2.40 -5.53
C GLY A 152 -15.77 -2.05 -7.01
N TYR A 153 -15.70 -3.05 -7.89
CA TYR A 153 -15.64 -2.87 -9.35
C TYR A 153 -17.01 -2.79 -10.04
N ARG A 154 -18.11 -2.81 -9.29
CA ARG A 154 -19.48 -2.70 -9.85
C ARG A 154 -19.62 -1.35 -10.55
N GLY A 155 -20.13 -1.36 -11.79
CA GLY A 155 -20.22 -0.14 -12.60
C GLY A 155 -18.91 0.30 -13.20
N HIS A 156 -18.00 -0.65 -13.47
CA HIS A 156 -16.79 -0.39 -14.23
C HIS A 156 -17.13 0.08 -15.66
N ASN A 157 -16.21 0.84 -16.24
CA ASN A 157 -16.29 1.36 -17.62
C ASN A 157 -15.40 0.58 -18.61
N TYR A 158 -15.09 -0.67 -18.30
CA TYR A 158 -14.28 -1.51 -19.19
C TYR A 158 -15.17 -2.15 -20.27
N GLU A 159 -14.82 -1.91 -21.53
CA GLU A 159 -15.55 -2.38 -22.73
C GLU A 159 -14.70 -3.30 -23.62
N GLY A 160 -13.60 -3.85 -23.09
CA GLY A 160 -12.69 -4.74 -23.83
C GLY A 160 -13.16 -6.20 -23.88
N SER A 161 -12.34 -7.06 -24.48
CA SER A 161 -12.64 -8.49 -24.70
C SER A 161 -12.61 -9.35 -23.43
N CYS A 162 -12.10 -8.86 -22.31
CA CYS A 162 -12.06 -9.60 -21.05
C CYS A 162 -13.43 -9.62 -20.38
N ALA A 163 -14.00 -10.80 -20.14
CA ALA A 163 -15.24 -10.92 -19.39
C ALA A 163 -15.04 -10.64 -17.89
N VAL A 164 -15.68 -9.57 -17.37
CA VAL A 164 -15.54 -9.15 -15.98
C VAL A 164 -16.58 -9.84 -15.12
N LEU A 165 -16.13 -10.64 -14.17
CA LEU A 165 -16.97 -11.38 -13.23
C LEU A 165 -16.96 -10.69 -11.87
N ILE A 166 -18.07 -10.01 -11.50
CA ILE A 166 -18.20 -9.32 -10.22
C ILE A 166 -18.95 -10.18 -9.22
N ALA A 167 -18.38 -10.36 -8.03
CA ALA A 167 -19.02 -11.08 -6.95
C ALA A 167 -20.34 -10.41 -6.54
N ASN A 168 -21.46 -11.14 -6.55
CA ASN A 168 -22.74 -10.65 -6.05
C ASN A 168 -23.20 -11.50 -4.87
N ARG A 169 -23.22 -10.92 -3.67
CA ARG A 169 -23.66 -11.58 -2.44
C ARG A 169 -25.12 -12.05 -2.47
N TYR A 170 -25.95 -11.44 -3.32
CA TYR A 170 -27.40 -11.63 -3.30
C TYR A 170 -27.91 -12.65 -4.33
N ARG A 171 -27.04 -13.23 -5.16
CA ARG A 171 -27.48 -14.28 -6.09
C ARG A 171 -27.65 -15.61 -5.36
N LYS A 172 -28.91 -16.04 -5.20
CA LYS A 172 -29.29 -17.30 -4.55
C LYS A 172 -28.79 -18.54 -5.33
N SER A 173 -28.60 -18.43 -6.64
CA SER A 173 -28.11 -19.54 -7.46
C SER A 173 -26.97 -19.05 -8.35
N ILE A 174 -25.76 -19.53 -8.05
CA ILE A 174 -24.56 -19.26 -8.84
C ILE A 174 -24.18 -20.61 -9.46
N PRO A 175 -23.93 -20.68 -10.80
CA PRO A 175 -23.40 -21.88 -11.44
C PRO A 175 -22.13 -22.38 -10.73
N ALA A 176 -21.96 -23.70 -10.64
CA ALA A 176 -20.82 -24.32 -9.95
C ALA A 176 -19.47 -23.84 -10.53
N SER A 177 -19.40 -23.59 -11.85
CA SER A 177 -18.24 -22.99 -12.52
C SER A 177 -17.87 -21.62 -11.95
N LEU A 178 -18.87 -20.74 -11.71
CA LEU A 178 -18.64 -19.42 -11.14
C LEU A 178 -18.31 -19.47 -9.64
N LYS A 179 -18.87 -20.42 -8.87
CA LYS A 179 -18.49 -20.63 -7.46
C LYS A 179 -17.02 -20.93 -7.30
N ARG A 180 -16.45 -21.73 -8.21
CA ARG A 180 -15.01 -22.04 -8.22
C ARG A 180 -14.17 -20.77 -8.44
N TRP A 181 -14.53 -19.89 -9.36
CA TRP A 181 -13.84 -18.63 -9.61
C TRP A 181 -13.92 -17.67 -8.43
N TRP A 182 -15.03 -17.63 -7.73
CA TRP A 182 -15.21 -16.78 -6.56
C TRP A 182 -14.37 -17.20 -5.37
N LYS A 183 -14.27 -18.49 -5.12
CA LYS A 183 -13.30 -19.00 -4.14
C LYS A 183 -11.87 -18.59 -4.51
N ARG A 184 -11.55 -18.60 -5.80
CA ARG A 184 -10.23 -18.19 -6.29
C ARG A 184 -9.97 -16.68 -6.15
N ARG A 185 -10.98 -15.84 -6.26
CA ARG A 185 -10.84 -14.40 -6.03
C ARG A 185 -10.24 -14.10 -4.65
N SER A 186 -10.69 -14.78 -3.60
CA SER A 186 -10.18 -14.59 -2.25
C SER A 186 -8.70 -14.92 -2.11
N ALA A 187 -8.12 -15.68 -3.05
CA ALA A 187 -6.69 -16.00 -3.05
C ALA A 187 -5.78 -14.77 -3.33
N VAL A 188 -6.32 -13.66 -3.82
CA VAL A 188 -5.57 -12.40 -3.96
C VAL A 188 -5.29 -11.74 -2.61
N GLU A 189 -6.14 -11.95 -1.60
CA GLU A 189 -5.98 -11.33 -0.28
C GLU A 189 -4.67 -11.74 0.44
N PRO A 190 -4.30 -13.03 0.51
CA PRO A 190 -2.99 -13.45 1.00
C PRO A 190 -1.83 -12.86 0.20
N VAL A 191 -1.95 -12.77 -1.15
CA VAL A 191 -0.91 -12.15 -2.00
C VAL A 191 -0.69 -10.69 -1.60
N ILE A 192 -1.78 -9.93 -1.44
CA ILE A 192 -1.72 -8.54 -0.96
C ILE A 192 -1.08 -8.47 0.44
N GLY A 193 -1.43 -9.40 1.33
CA GLY A 193 -0.82 -9.52 2.66
C GLY A 193 0.69 -9.70 2.58
N HIS A 194 1.17 -10.65 1.77
CA HIS A 194 2.60 -10.88 1.56
C HIS A 194 3.31 -9.66 0.94
N MET A 195 2.71 -9.02 -0.08
CA MET A 195 3.28 -7.82 -0.68
C MET A 195 3.41 -6.68 0.33
N LYS A 196 2.43 -6.51 1.21
CA LYS A 196 2.45 -5.49 2.27
C LYS A 196 3.52 -5.76 3.33
N HIS A 197 3.49 -6.94 3.93
CA HIS A 197 4.29 -7.22 5.12
C HIS A 197 5.71 -7.70 4.83
N GLU A 198 5.92 -8.39 3.70
CA GLU A 198 7.20 -9.02 3.39
C GLU A 198 7.96 -8.31 2.26
N HIS A 199 7.26 -7.54 1.40
CA HIS A 199 7.83 -6.90 0.22
C HIS A 199 7.66 -5.38 0.20
N GLY A 200 7.43 -4.75 1.35
CA GLY A 200 7.50 -3.30 1.56
C GLY A 200 6.33 -2.47 1.00
N MET A 201 5.25 -3.09 0.50
CA MET A 201 4.12 -2.32 -0.05
C MET A 201 3.34 -1.54 1.02
N GLU A 202 3.37 -1.96 2.28
CA GLU A 202 2.66 -1.26 3.37
C GLU A 202 3.29 0.10 3.70
N ARG A 203 4.61 0.24 3.51
CA ARG A 203 5.34 1.45 3.84
C ARG A 203 6.30 1.83 2.74
N ASN A 204 5.84 2.72 1.85
CA ASN A 204 6.69 3.27 0.81
C ASN A 204 7.79 4.17 1.41
N ARG A 205 9.04 3.98 0.98
CA ARG A 205 10.18 4.83 1.33
C ARG A 205 10.62 5.71 0.16
N LEU A 206 10.10 5.44 -1.03
CA LEU A 206 10.33 6.25 -2.22
C LEU A 206 9.35 7.43 -2.19
N LYS A 207 9.76 8.57 -2.73
CA LYS A 207 8.97 9.80 -2.69
C LYS A 207 8.23 10.06 -4.00
N GLY A 208 7.10 10.73 -3.86
CA GLY A 208 6.27 11.21 -4.96
C GLY A 208 5.53 10.11 -5.70
N LYS A 209 4.74 10.51 -6.69
CA LYS A 209 3.93 9.59 -7.50
C LYS A 209 4.75 8.53 -8.22
N ALA A 210 5.94 8.88 -8.70
CA ALA A 210 6.85 7.92 -9.31
C ALA A 210 7.32 6.87 -8.28
N GLY A 211 7.60 7.30 -7.04
CA GLY A 211 7.93 6.42 -5.93
C GLY A 211 6.82 5.43 -5.60
N ASP A 212 5.57 5.86 -5.62
CA ASP A 212 4.41 4.98 -5.38
C ASP A 212 4.27 3.92 -6.49
N ILE A 213 4.43 4.32 -7.76
CA ILE A 213 4.41 3.41 -8.91
C ILE A 213 5.52 2.36 -8.79
N LEU A 214 6.74 2.81 -8.53
CA LEU A 214 7.90 1.91 -8.38
C LEU A 214 7.73 0.97 -7.18
N ASN A 215 7.26 1.46 -6.04
CA ASN A 215 7.03 0.63 -4.86
C ASN A 215 6.01 -0.48 -5.12
N ALA A 216 4.91 -0.15 -5.81
CA ALA A 216 3.90 -1.14 -6.18
C ALA A 216 4.48 -2.24 -7.08
N ILE A 217 5.26 -1.88 -8.11
CA ILE A 217 5.91 -2.81 -9.03
C ILE A 217 6.96 -3.66 -8.30
N LEU A 218 7.86 -3.04 -7.55
CA LEU A 218 8.93 -3.74 -6.82
C LEU A 218 8.37 -4.73 -5.80
N SER A 219 7.28 -4.39 -5.12
CA SER A 219 6.61 -5.29 -4.18
C SER A 219 6.05 -6.54 -4.88
N ALA A 220 5.47 -6.38 -6.07
CA ALA A 220 5.00 -7.49 -6.89
C ALA A 220 6.16 -8.34 -7.43
N CYS A 221 7.25 -7.70 -7.88
CA CYS A 221 8.46 -8.38 -8.31
C CYS A 221 9.08 -9.21 -7.17
N GLY A 222 9.22 -8.62 -5.97
CA GLY A 222 9.73 -9.31 -4.79
C GLY A 222 8.89 -10.54 -4.41
N TYR A 223 7.57 -10.40 -4.44
CA TYR A 223 6.66 -11.52 -4.23
C TYR A 223 6.85 -12.63 -5.26
N ASN A 224 6.90 -12.29 -6.54
CA ASN A 224 7.10 -13.26 -7.63
C ASN A 224 8.48 -13.93 -7.56
N MET A 225 9.53 -13.16 -7.27
CA MET A 225 10.89 -13.69 -7.12
C MET A 225 10.98 -14.71 -5.99
N ARG A 226 10.43 -14.39 -4.83
CA ARG A 226 10.37 -15.33 -3.70
C ARG A 226 9.62 -16.62 -4.06
N LYS A 227 8.54 -16.50 -4.81
CA LYS A 227 7.76 -17.64 -5.28
C LYS A 227 8.57 -18.49 -6.26
N LEU A 228 9.29 -17.87 -7.19
CA LEU A 228 10.18 -18.53 -8.13
C LEU A 228 11.29 -19.28 -7.40
N LEU A 229 11.97 -18.63 -6.46
CA LEU A 229 13.02 -19.24 -5.64
C LEU A 229 12.52 -20.47 -4.88
N ARG A 230 11.31 -20.39 -4.32
CA ARG A 230 10.69 -21.57 -3.67
C ARG A 230 10.38 -22.70 -4.64
N ALA A 231 9.96 -22.40 -5.86
CA ALA A 231 9.72 -23.42 -6.89
C ALA A 231 11.03 -24.10 -7.30
N ILE A 232 12.08 -23.33 -7.53
CA ILE A 232 13.43 -23.81 -7.83
C ILE A 232 13.96 -24.70 -6.68
N ALA A 233 13.87 -24.22 -5.45
CA ALA A 233 14.31 -24.98 -4.27
C ALA A 233 13.58 -26.33 -4.15
N ARG A 234 12.26 -26.35 -4.38
CA ARG A 234 11.48 -27.60 -4.39
C ARG A 234 11.88 -28.55 -5.52
N PHE A 235 12.19 -28.02 -6.69
CA PHE A 235 12.65 -28.81 -7.82
C PHE A 235 13.99 -29.50 -7.53
N PHE A 236 14.92 -28.79 -6.91
CA PHE A 236 16.25 -29.33 -6.59
C PHE A 236 16.31 -30.08 -5.26
N ALA A 237 15.32 -29.98 -4.39
CA ALA A 237 15.33 -30.65 -3.08
C ALA A 237 15.58 -32.17 -3.16
N PRO A 238 14.92 -32.95 -4.05
CA PRO A 238 15.19 -34.39 -4.17
C PRO A 238 16.66 -34.69 -4.52
N PHE A 239 17.26 -33.90 -5.41
CA PHE A 239 18.66 -34.03 -5.79
C PHE A 239 19.61 -33.78 -4.59
N PHE A 240 19.38 -32.75 -3.83
CA PHE A 240 20.17 -32.47 -2.63
C PHE A 240 19.97 -33.53 -1.53
N TYR A 241 18.75 -34.04 -1.34
CA TYR A 241 18.52 -35.16 -0.43
C TYR A 241 19.23 -36.44 -0.86
N TRP A 242 19.24 -36.75 -2.16
CA TRP A 242 19.99 -37.87 -2.72
C TRP A 242 21.50 -37.71 -2.50
N LEU A 243 22.06 -36.53 -2.79
CA LEU A 243 23.47 -36.23 -2.57
C LEU A 243 23.87 -36.37 -1.09
N LEU A 244 23.05 -35.87 -0.18
CA LEU A 244 23.27 -36.01 1.26
C LEU A 244 23.19 -37.47 1.72
N ALA A 245 22.31 -38.28 1.14
CA ALA A 245 22.21 -39.71 1.44
C ALA A 245 23.48 -40.45 1.01
N LEU A 246 24.03 -40.15 -0.17
CA LEU A 246 25.32 -40.69 -0.60
C LEU A 246 26.46 -40.32 0.31
N TRP A 247 26.49 -39.11 0.83
CA TRP A 247 27.56 -38.66 1.74
C TRP A 247 27.44 -39.27 3.13
N LYS A 248 26.23 -39.59 3.59
CA LYS A 248 25.94 -40.24 4.89
C LYS A 248 26.02 -41.76 4.86
N SER A 249 26.18 -42.38 3.68
CA SER A 249 26.38 -43.83 3.57
C SER A 249 27.71 -44.15 4.28
N PRO A 250 27.75 -45.01 5.32
CA PRO A 250 28.99 -45.44 5.92
C PRO A 250 29.78 -46.18 4.83
N LYS A 251 31.02 -45.73 4.60
CA LYS A 251 31.97 -46.52 3.81
C LYS A 251 32.08 -47.88 4.49
N LEU A 252 31.47 -48.91 3.92
CA LEU A 252 31.83 -50.29 4.24
C LEU A 252 33.32 -50.41 3.93
N LEU A 253 34.14 -50.33 4.96
CA LEU A 253 35.56 -50.71 4.85
C LEU A 253 35.54 -52.22 4.55
N PRO A 254 36.20 -52.67 3.48
CA PRO A 254 36.40 -54.11 3.29
C PRO A 254 37.31 -54.62 4.42
N ALA A 255 36.89 -55.73 5.00
CA ALA A 255 37.65 -56.50 5.99
C ALA A 255 38.94 -57.07 5.38
#